data_e50e3862d32e1760537c7b74e9c321b7
#
_entry.id   e50e3862d32e1760537c7b74e9c321b7
#
_cell.length_a   1.000
_cell.length_b   1.000
_cell.length_c   1.000
_cell.angle_alpha   90.00
_cell.angle_beta   90.00
_cell.angle_gamma   90.00
#
_symmetry.space_group_name_H-M   'P 1'
#
loop_
_entity.id
_entity.type
_entity.pdbx_description
1 polymer ?
#
loop_
_entity_poly.entity_id
_entity_poly.type
_entity_poly.pdbx_seq_one_letter_code
_entity_poly.pdbx_strand_id
1 'polypeptide(L)'
;TRDEVAAMVTVGTEEGVLEKKENRMIQNLLRLDSVAAHEIMTPSVVVAMADEEMTLREFYHDEEYKNFSRIPVYKGEESDYITGYVLRQEILERLAEDKFDTKLGELARPILSFSEDEDVSTIWEKLLEKKEHISIIIDEYGTLRGIVTLEDVIETMLGFEIVDEKDEVVDMQELAKAQWKQMQKEQHK
;
A
#
# COMPACT_ATOMS: atom_id res chain seq x y z
N THR A 1 -22.88 -19.78 -10.81
CA THR A 1 -22.08 -18.58 -11.11
C THR A 1 -21.78 -17.79 -9.84
N ARG A 2 -20.79 -16.92 -9.88
CA ARG A 2 -20.49 -16.01 -8.75
C ARG A 2 -21.66 -15.10 -8.42
N ASP A 3 -22.40 -14.65 -9.42
CA ASP A 3 -23.59 -13.81 -9.23
C ASP A 3 -24.71 -14.55 -8.51
N GLU A 4 -24.88 -15.84 -8.81
CA GLU A 4 -25.83 -16.70 -8.08
C GLU A 4 -25.44 -16.87 -6.61
N VAL A 5 -24.17 -17.09 -6.32
CA VAL A 5 -23.66 -17.17 -4.94
C VAL A 5 -23.86 -15.85 -4.22
N ALA A 6 -23.55 -14.72 -4.86
CA ALA A 6 -23.78 -13.39 -4.31
C ALA A 6 -25.27 -13.13 -3.97
N ALA A 7 -26.19 -13.58 -4.86
CA ALA A 7 -27.61 -13.49 -4.63
C ALA A 7 -28.07 -14.36 -3.44
N MET A 8 -27.54 -15.57 -3.32
CA MET A 8 -27.82 -16.45 -2.18
C MET A 8 -27.37 -15.86 -0.85
N VAL A 9 -26.23 -15.19 -0.82
CA VAL A 9 -25.73 -14.49 0.38
C VAL A 9 -26.65 -13.36 0.79
N THR A 10 -27.18 -12.61 -0.18
CA THR A 10 -28.17 -11.54 0.07
C THR A 10 -29.45 -12.13 0.67
N VAL A 11 -29.99 -13.22 0.11
CA VAL A 11 -31.17 -13.90 0.65
C VAL A 11 -30.92 -14.39 2.09
N GLY A 12 -29.75 -15.01 2.36
CA GLY A 12 -29.39 -15.46 3.69
C GLY A 12 -29.31 -14.30 4.71
N THR A 13 -28.91 -13.12 4.27
CA THR A 13 -28.88 -11.92 5.09
C THR A 13 -30.29 -11.41 5.42
N GLU A 14 -31.17 -11.39 4.42
CA GLU A 14 -32.59 -10.98 4.58
C GLU A 14 -33.35 -11.93 5.51
N GLU A 15 -33.03 -13.22 5.47
CA GLU A 15 -33.60 -14.25 6.34
C GLU A 15 -32.98 -14.31 7.75
N GLY A 16 -31.96 -13.49 8.03
CA GLY A 16 -31.30 -13.43 9.33
C GLY A 16 -30.27 -14.52 9.60
N VAL A 17 -29.90 -15.31 8.60
CA VAL A 17 -28.86 -16.34 8.70
C VAL A 17 -27.46 -15.71 8.74
N LEU A 18 -27.27 -14.63 7.99
CA LEU A 18 -26.02 -13.85 7.93
C LEU A 18 -26.24 -12.43 8.46
N GLU A 19 -25.22 -11.90 9.12
CA GLU A 19 -25.19 -10.48 9.51
C GLU A 19 -24.86 -9.61 8.28
N LYS A 20 -25.25 -8.33 8.34
CA LYS A 20 -24.96 -7.36 7.27
C LYS A 20 -23.46 -7.22 6.99
N LYS A 21 -22.62 -7.24 8.03
CA LYS A 21 -21.15 -7.20 7.88
C LYS A 21 -20.60 -8.43 7.17
N GLU A 22 -21.12 -9.61 7.48
CA GLU A 22 -20.72 -10.87 6.83
C GLU A 22 -21.09 -10.86 5.35
N ASN A 23 -22.31 -10.41 5.01
CA ASN A 23 -22.74 -10.20 3.63
C ASN A 23 -21.74 -9.28 2.89
N ARG A 24 -21.40 -8.13 3.47
CA ARG A 24 -20.48 -7.17 2.85
C ARG A 24 -19.12 -7.79 2.57
N MET A 25 -18.54 -8.51 3.53
CA MET A 25 -17.26 -9.19 3.37
C MET A 25 -17.30 -10.22 2.25
N ILE A 26 -18.34 -11.05 2.20
CA ILE A 26 -18.50 -12.08 1.16
C ILE A 26 -18.66 -11.43 -0.21
N GLN A 27 -19.48 -10.39 -0.33
CA GLN A 27 -19.66 -9.65 -1.59
C GLN A 27 -18.35 -9.04 -2.07
N ASN A 28 -17.57 -8.43 -1.19
CA ASN A 28 -16.27 -7.86 -1.51
C ASN A 28 -15.29 -8.93 -1.98
N LEU A 29 -15.25 -10.07 -1.29
CA LEU A 29 -14.37 -11.19 -1.64
C LEU A 29 -14.71 -11.76 -3.04
N LEU A 30 -15.99 -11.90 -3.35
CA LEU A 30 -16.45 -12.41 -4.65
C LEU A 30 -16.10 -11.46 -5.82
N ARG A 31 -15.89 -10.18 -5.55
CA ARG A 31 -15.57 -9.17 -6.57
C ARG A 31 -14.07 -8.82 -6.65
N LEU A 32 -13.25 -9.42 -5.81
CA LEU A 32 -11.83 -9.06 -5.70
C LEU A 32 -11.06 -9.22 -7.01
N ASP A 33 -11.42 -10.19 -7.84
CA ASP A 33 -10.84 -10.45 -9.15
C ASP A 33 -11.27 -9.42 -10.23
N SER A 34 -12.28 -8.61 -9.97
CA SER A 34 -12.74 -7.54 -10.86
C SER A 34 -12.29 -6.14 -10.41
N VAL A 35 -11.57 -6.03 -9.30
CA VAL A 35 -11.02 -4.76 -8.80
C VAL A 35 -9.56 -4.64 -9.25
N ALA A 36 -9.24 -3.56 -9.96
CA ALA A 36 -7.89 -3.29 -10.42
C ALA A 36 -7.03 -2.59 -9.35
N ALA A 37 -5.71 -2.77 -9.44
CA ALA A 37 -4.75 -2.16 -8.52
C ALA A 37 -4.93 -0.64 -8.38
N HIS A 38 -5.15 0.08 -9.49
CA HIS A 38 -5.33 1.53 -9.48
C HIS A 38 -6.54 2.00 -8.65
N GLU A 39 -7.53 1.12 -8.43
CA GLU A 39 -8.73 1.46 -7.65
C GLU A 39 -8.48 1.48 -6.15
N ILE A 40 -7.48 0.74 -5.66
CA ILE A 40 -7.19 0.61 -4.23
C ILE A 40 -5.83 1.16 -3.81
N MET A 41 -4.94 1.42 -4.76
CA MET A 41 -3.57 1.90 -4.46
C MET A 41 -3.55 3.24 -3.75
N THR A 42 -2.53 3.45 -2.94
CA THR A 42 -2.14 4.77 -2.47
C THR A 42 -1.37 5.46 -3.61
N PRO A 43 -1.82 6.61 -4.11
CA PRO A 43 -1.17 7.30 -5.22
C PRO A 43 0.27 7.70 -4.91
N SER A 44 1.16 7.62 -5.91
CA SER A 44 2.59 7.90 -5.76
C SER A 44 2.91 9.27 -5.17
N VAL A 45 2.10 10.27 -5.47
CA VAL A 45 2.30 11.66 -5.01
C VAL A 45 2.22 11.84 -3.49
N VAL A 46 1.63 10.88 -2.78
CA VAL A 46 1.50 10.90 -1.32
C VAL A 46 2.28 9.77 -0.64
N VAL A 47 3.01 8.97 -1.41
CA VAL A 47 3.86 7.91 -0.89
C VAL A 47 5.16 8.52 -0.38
N ALA A 48 5.52 8.23 0.86
CA ALA A 48 6.84 8.55 1.40
C ALA A 48 7.88 7.63 0.75
N MET A 49 8.83 8.22 0.04
CA MET A 49 9.93 7.53 -0.64
C MET A 49 11.25 8.15 -0.25
N ALA A 50 12.31 7.37 -0.20
CA ALA A 50 13.62 7.84 0.19
C ALA A 50 14.66 7.55 -0.89
N ASP A 51 15.65 8.43 -1.03
CA ASP A 51 16.83 8.18 -1.85
C ASP A 51 17.69 7.10 -1.21
N GLU A 52 18.10 6.11 -1.97
CA GLU A 52 18.97 5.03 -1.47
C GLU A 52 20.34 5.53 -1.00
N GLU A 53 20.77 6.74 -1.38
CA GLU A 53 21.99 7.40 -0.92
C GLU A 53 21.84 8.10 0.44
N MET A 54 20.62 8.24 0.93
CA MET A 54 20.36 8.79 2.27
C MET A 54 21.00 7.91 3.34
N THR A 55 21.64 8.52 4.33
CA THR A 55 22.19 7.80 5.48
C THR A 55 21.11 7.42 6.48
N LEU A 56 21.38 6.41 7.31
CA LEU A 56 20.45 6.00 8.37
C LEU A 56 20.18 7.12 9.37
N ARG A 57 21.19 7.95 9.65
CA ARG A 57 21.07 9.13 10.51
C ARG A 57 20.09 10.15 9.92
N GLU A 58 20.26 10.47 8.64
CA GLU A 58 19.37 11.42 7.93
C GLU A 58 17.93 10.89 7.92
N PHE A 59 17.74 9.62 7.62
CA PHE A 59 16.43 8.98 7.65
C PHE A 59 15.77 9.09 9.04
N TYR A 60 16.51 8.81 10.10
CA TYR A 60 15.99 8.84 11.47
C TYR A 60 15.50 10.23 11.88
N HIS A 61 16.18 11.30 11.44
CA HIS A 61 15.83 12.67 11.77
C HIS A 61 14.76 13.27 10.86
N ASP A 62 14.37 12.58 9.80
CA ASP A 62 13.32 13.05 8.91
C ASP A 62 11.94 12.61 9.41
N GLU A 63 11.10 13.59 9.73
CA GLU A 63 9.74 13.38 10.22
C GLU A 63 8.83 12.66 9.21
N GLU A 64 9.13 12.78 7.90
CA GLU A 64 8.35 12.19 6.82
C GLU A 64 8.22 10.66 6.96
N TYR A 65 9.24 9.99 7.49
CA TYR A 65 9.28 8.52 7.56
C TYR A 65 8.82 7.92 8.88
N LYS A 66 8.52 8.74 9.88
CA LYS A 66 8.27 8.26 11.26
C LYS A 66 7.12 7.25 11.39
N ASN A 67 6.08 7.40 10.59
CA ASN A 67 4.86 6.62 10.70
C ASN A 67 4.80 5.42 9.73
N PHE A 68 5.88 5.14 9.02
CA PHE A 68 5.92 4.08 8.03
C PHE A 68 6.88 2.97 8.45
N SER A 69 6.42 1.72 8.36
CA SER A 69 7.24 0.55 8.64
C SER A 69 8.10 0.14 7.45
N ARG A 70 7.62 0.42 6.24
CA ARG A 70 8.26 0.07 4.97
C ARG A 70 8.27 1.29 4.07
N ILE A 71 9.43 1.64 3.56
CA ILE A 71 9.62 2.84 2.75
C ILE A 71 10.27 2.45 1.42
N PRO A 72 9.59 2.66 0.29
CA PRO A 72 10.20 2.48 -1.02
C PRO A 72 11.41 3.40 -1.20
N VAL A 73 12.44 2.90 -1.87
CA VAL A 73 13.65 3.66 -2.18
C VAL A 73 13.88 3.75 -3.68
N TYR A 74 14.47 4.86 -4.09
CA TYR A 74 14.83 5.15 -5.47
C TYR A 74 16.31 5.57 -5.55
N LYS A 75 16.85 5.63 -6.75
CA LYS A 75 18.25 6.01 -6.98
C LYS A 75 18.34 7.37 -7.66
N GLY A 76 19.01 8.31 -7.00
CA GLY A 76 19.30 9.64 -7.55
C GLY A 76 18.03 10.46 -7.77
N GLU A 77 17.92 11.11 -8.94
CA GLU A 77 16.79 11.97 -9.28
C GLU A 77 15.60 11.21 -9.88
N GLU A 78 15.73 9.91 -10.08
CA GLU A 78 14.72 9.06 -10.73
C GLU A 78 13.69 8.51 -9.71
N SER A 79 13.02 9.40 -9.00
CA SER A 79 12.03 9.02 -7.97
C SER A 79 10.80 8.26 -8.51
N ASP A 80 10.57 8.29 -9.82
CA ASP A 80 9.52 7.50 -10.46
C ASP A 80 9.90 6.03 -10.66
N TYR A 81 11.18 5.67 -10.43
CA TYR A 81 11.70 4.32 -10.59
C TYR A 81 12.20 3.78 -9.25
N ILE A 82 11.35 2.98 -8.62
CA ILE A 82 11.65 2.37 -7.32
C ILE A 82 12.59 1.19 -7.52
N THR A 83 13.68 1.16 -6.75
CA THR A 83 14.69 0.09 -6.79
C THR A 83 14.48 -0.98 -5.73
N GLY A 84 13.73 -0.69 -4.68
CA GLY A 84 13.47 -1.59 -3.59
C GLY A 84 12.73 -0.90 -2.45
N TYR A 85 12.79 -1.48 -1.26
CA TYR A 85 12.25 -0.85 -0.05
C TYR A 85 13.12 -1.17 1.17
N VAL A 86 13.03 -0.34 2.19
CA VAL A 86 13.71 -0.53 3.47
C VAL A 86 12.69 -0.73 4.59
N LEU A 87 13.11 -1.49 5.61
CA LEU A 87 12.34 -1.68 6.83
C LEU A 87 12.84 -0.70 7.90
N ARG A 88 11.93 0.10 8.45
CA ARG A 88 12.25 1.02 9.54
C ARG A 88 12.86 0.30 10.74
N GLN A 89 12.34 -0.86 11.09
CA GLN A 89 12.88 -1.66 12.19
C GLN A 89 14.35 -2.02 11.98
N GLU A 90 14.73 -2.47 10.79
CA GLU A 90 16.12 -2.81 10.46
C GLU A 90 17.04 -1.59 10.54
N ILE A 91 16.55 -0.44 10.07
CA ILE A 91 17.28 0.84 10.19
C ILE A 91 17.56 1.17 11.66
N LEU A 92 16.55 1.07 12.53
CA LEU A 92 16.71 1.34 13.96
C LEU A 92 17.67 0.36 14.63
N GLU A 93 17.67 -0.90 14.25
CA GLU A 93 18.62 -1.91 14.71
C GLU A 93 20.06 -1.55 14.33
N ARG A 94 20.27 -1.13 13.07
CA ARG A 94 21.60 -0.69 12.62
C ARG A 94 22.07 0.59 13.31
N LEU A 95 21.16 1.52 13.56
CA LEU A 95 21.47 2.74 14.33
C LEU A 95 21.88 2.40 15.77
N ALA A 96 21.27 1.40 16.38
CA ALA A 96 21.65 0.88 17.71
C ALA A 96 23.05 0.25 17.70
N GLU A 97 23.54 -0.18 16.56
CA GLU A 97 24.90 -0.69 16.33
C GLU A 97 25.90 0.40 15.92
N ASP A 98 25.52 1.68 16.06
CA ASP A 98 26.30 2.85 15.66
C ASP A 98 26.62 2.95 14.14
N LYS A 99 25.77 2.35 13.30
CA LYS A 99 25.89 2.38 11.84
C LYS A 99 25.25 3.64 11.24
N PHE A 100 25.67 4.82 11.71
CA PHE A 100 25.03 6.10 11.38
C PHE A 100 25.16 6.50 9.90
N ASP A 101 26.29 6.19 9.28
CA ASP A 101 26.62 6.62 7.92
C ASP A 101 26.34 5.55 6.85
N THR A 102 25.78 4.42 7.24
CA THR A 102 25.29 3.39 6.31
C THR A 102 24.17 4.00 5.46
N LYS A 103 24.18 3.71 4.17
CA LYS A 103 23.16 4.21 3.23
C LYS A 103 21.96 3.28 3.18
N LEU A 104 20.77 3.82 2.92
CA LEU A 104 19.54 3.05 2.77
C LEU A 104 19.66 1.97 1.71
N GLY A 105 20.35 2.25 0.60
CA GLY A 105 20.59 1.28 -0.48
C GLY A 105 21.24 -0.01 -0.03
N GLU A 106 22.07 0.02 1.03
CA GLU A 106 22.73 -1.17 1.59
C GLU A 106 21.75 -2.09 2.33
N LEU A 107 20.60 -1.56 2.77
CA LEU A 107 19.54 -2.30 3.45
C LEU A 107 18.33 -2.57 2.55
N ALA A 108 18.35 -2.08 1.32
CA ALA A 108 17.23 -2.19 0.40
C ALA A 108 16.94 -3.65 0.03
N ARG A 109 15.66 -3.99 0.05
CA ARG A 109 15.13 -5.30 -0.31
C ARG A 109 14.40 -5.22 -1.65
N PRO A 110 14.37 -6.30 -2.43
CA PRO A 110 13.54 -6.35 -3.64
C PRO A 110 12.08 -6.07 -3.31
N ILE A 111 11.40 -5.32 -4.19
CA ILE A 111 9.98 -5.01 -4.06
C ILE A 111 9.20 -5.61 -5.21
N LEU A 112 8.03 -6.18 -4.91
CA LEU A 112 7.11 -6.67 -5.94
C LEU A 112 6.50 -5.50 -6.72
N SER A 113 6.31 -5.72 -8.02
CA SER A 113 5.79 -4.73 -8.95
C SER A 113 4.62 -5.32 -9.73
N PHE A 114 3.52 -4.58 -9.83
CA PHE A 114 2.33 -4.98 -10.59
C PHE A 114 1.89 -3.84 -11.51
N SER A 115 1.26 -4.22 -12.63
CA SER A 115 0.56 -3.26 -13.48
C SER A 115 -0.59 -2.60 -12.73
N GLU A 116 -0.89 -1.35 -13.05
CA GLU A 116 -2.05 -0.64 -12.52
C GLU A 116 -3.39 -1.29 -12.87
N ASP A 117 -3.41 -2.13 -13.92
CA ASP A 117 -4.59 -2.89 -14.37
C ASP A 117 -4.66 -4.32 -13.79
N GLU A 118 -3.66 -4.73 -13.01
CA GLU A 118 -3.68 -6.05 -12.38
C GLU A 118 -4.81 -6.15 -11.37
N ASP A 119 -5.47 -7.32 -11.32
CA ASP A 119 -6.53 -7.52 -10.34
C ASP A 119 -5.99 -7.73 -8.92
N VAL A 120 -6.76 -7.28 -7.95
CA VAL A 120 -6.37 -7.30 -6.53
C VAL A 120 -6.25 -8.73 -5.99
N SER A 121 -7.02 -9.69 -6.54
CA SER A 121 -6.90 -11.10 -6.18
C SER A 121 -5.51 -11.65 -6.50
N THR A 122 -4.99 -11.35 -7.68
CA THR A 122 -3.62 -11.75 -8.09
C THR A 122 -2.56 -11.10 -7.22
N ILE A 123 -2.72 -9.82 -6.90
CA ILE A 123 -1.79 -9.10 -6.01
C ILE A 123 -1.78 -9.75 -4.62
N TRP A 124 -2.94 -10.06 -4.07
CA TRP A 124 -3.11 -10.77 -2.80
C TRP A 124 -2.36 -12.10 -2.77
N GLU A 125 -2.59 -12.94 -3.78
CA GLU A 125 -1.93 -14.26 -3.90
C GLU A 125 -0.41 -14.12 -3.95
N LYS A 126 0.12 -13.17 -4.71
CA LYS A 126 1.56 -12.94 -4.84
C LYS A 126 2.19 -12.40 -3.55
N LEU A 127 1.54 -11.47 -2.88
CA LEU A 127 2.01 -10.96 -1.59
C LEU A 127 2.09 -12.08 -0.55
N LEU A 128 1.09 -12.95 -0.48
CA LEU A 128 1.10 -14.10 0.44
C LEU A 128 2.16 -15.13 0.06
N GLU A 129 2.28 -15.49 -1.22
CA GLU A 129 3.26 -16.46 -1.71
C GLU A 129 4.68 -16.03 -1.40
N LYS A 130 4.99 -14.77 -1.61
CA LYS A 130 6.32 -14.19 -1.39
C LYS A 130 6.56 -13.70 0.04
N LYS A 131 5.55 -13.77 0.90
CA LYS A 131 5.58 -13.24 2.27
C LYS A 131 5.97 -11.77 2.32
N GLU A 132 5.47 -11.00 1.35
CA GLU A 132 5.69 -9.56 1.23
C GLU A 132 4.47 -8.78 1.71
N HIS A 133 4.70 -7.56 2.21
CA HIS A 133 3.65 -6.70 2.74
C HIS A 133 3.39 -5.47 1.87
N ILE A 134 4.28 -5.19 0.92
CA ILE A 134 4.23 -4.00 0.07
C ILE A 134 4.57 -4.36 -1.37
N SER A 135 3.91 -3.68 -2.29
CA SER A 135 4.21 -3.73 -3.72
C SER A 135 4.11 -2.33 -4.32
N ILE A 136 4.80 -2.12 -5.42
CA ILE A 136 4.64 -0.92 -6.23
C ILE A 136 3.72 -1.22 -7.41
N ILE A 137 2.98 -0.19 -7.81
CA ILE A 137 2.09 -0.23 -8.96
C ILE A 137 2.68 0.69 -10.03
N ILE A 138 2.86 0.16 -11.21
CA ILE A 138 3.50 0.84 -12.33
C ILE A 138 2.57 0.90 -13.54
N ASP A 139 2.84 1.89 -14.41
CA ASP A 139 2.20 1.97 -15.71
C ASP A 139 2.95 1.13 -16.76
N GLU A 140 2.52 1.22 -18.02
CA GLU A 140 3.13 0.50 -19.15
C GLU A 140 4.59 0.90 -19.43
N TYR A 141 5.03 2.05 -18.94
CA TYR A 141 6.40 2.56 -19.09
C TYR A 141 7.30 2.22 -17.88
N GLY A 142 6.76 1.53 -16.87
CA GLY A 142 7.46 1.23 -15.64
C GLY A 142 7.49 2.37 -14.63
N THR A 143 6.79 3.47 -14.91
CA THR A 143 6.71 4.64 -14.01
C THR A 143 5.82 4.33 -12.82
N LEU A 144 6.26 4.73 -11.62
CA LEU A 144 5.50 4.55 -10.39
C LEU A 144 4.16 5.29 -10.43
N ARG A 145 3.09 4.54 -10.19
CA ARG A 145 1.72 5.06 -10.06
C ARG A 145 1.27 5.12 -8.60
N GLY A 146 1.71 4.18 -7.80
CA GLY A 146 1.34 4.09 -6.39
C GLY A 146 1.88 2.84 -5.72
N ILE A 147 1.39 2.56 -4.53
CA ILE A 147 1.68 1.34 -3.78
C ILE A 147 0.40 0.61 -3.41
N VAL A 148 0.49 -0.70 -3.29
CA VAL A 148 -0.54 -1.54 -2.67
C VAL A 148 0.12 -2.37 -1.59
N THR A 149 -0.39 -2.24 -0.37
CA THR A 149 0.06 -3.01 0.78
C THR A 149 -0.90 -4.16 1.06
N LEU A 150 -0.43 -5.14 1.85
CA LEU A 150 -1.26 -6.24 2.33
C LEU A 150 -2.50 -5.71 3.09
N GLU A 151 -2.32 -4.65 3.87
CA GLU A 151 -3.38 -3.97 4.61
C GLU A 151 -4.44 -3.38 3.68
N ASP A 152 -4.03 -2.74 2.58
CA ASP A 152 -4.96 -2.21 1.56
C ASP A 152 -5.88 -3.30 1.00
N VAL A 153 -5.32 -4.48 0.73
CA VAL A 153 -6.10 -5.63 0.24
C VAL A 153 -7.07 -6.12 1.30
N ILE A 154 -6.62 -6.27 2.55
CA ILE A 154 -7.46 -6.71 3.66
C ILE A 154 -8.60 -5.71 3.90
N GLU A 155 -8.32 -4.42 3.90
CA GLU A 155 -9.35 -3.36 4.02
C GLU A 155 -10.38 -3.45 2.90
N THR A 156 -9.94 -3.69 1.67
CA THR A 156 -10.83 -3.88 0.53
C THR A 156 -11.73 -5.10 0.70
N MET A 157 -11.19 -6.20 1.21
CA MET A 157 -11.96 -7.43 1.47
C MET A 157 -12.97 -7.25 2.60
N LEU A 158 -12.55 -6.62 3.69
CA LEU A 158 -13.39 -6.42 4.88
C LEU A 158 -14.40 -5.27 4.70
N GLY A 159 -14.12 -4.34 3.80
CA GLY A 159 -14.95 -3.17 3.54
C GLY A 159 -14.90 -2.10 4.64
N PHE A 160 -13.89 -2.14 5.52
CA PHE A 160 -13.65 -1.13 6.54
C PHE A 160 -12.14 -0.97 6.76
N GLU A 161 -11.74 0.13 7.40
CA GLU A 161 -10.36 0.40 7.72
C GLU A 161 -9.85 -0.37 8.92
N ILE A 162 -8.58 -0.79 8.81
CA ILE A 162 -7.79 -1.27 9.93
C ILE A 162 -6.97 -0.06 10.42
N VAL A 163 -7.30 0.42 11.63
CA VAL A 163 -6.55 1.50 12.28
C VAL A 163 -5.47 0.88 13.15
N ASP A 164 -4.19 1.21 12.90
CA ASP A 164 -3.10 0.89 13.80
C ASP A 164 -3.21 1.79 15.04
N GLU A 165 -2.92 1.26 16.22
CA GLU A 165 -2.90 2.00 17.49
C GLU A 165 -2.01 3.26 17.47
N LYS A 166 -1.09 3.35 16.50
CA LYS A 166 -0.19 4.48 16.30
C LYS A 166 -0.67 5.50 15.26
N ASP A 167 -1.73 5.18 14.53
CA ASP A 167 -2.22 6.05 13.47
C ASP A 167 -3.15 7.12 14.05
N GLU A 168 -2.69 8.36 14.02
CA GLU A 168 -3.53 9.53 14.28
C GLU A 168 -4.48 9.83 13.12
N VAL A 169 -4.29 9.16 11.97
CA VAL A 169 -5.09 9.32 10.76
C VAL A 169 -5.94 8.08 10.55
N VAL A 170 -7.24 8.25 10.69
CA VAL A 170 -8.24 7.16 10.65
C VAL A 170 -8.33 6.48 9.28
N ASP A 171 -8.00 7.20 8.20
CA ASP A 171 -7.99 6.68 6.83
C ASP A 171 -6.84 7.28 6.01
N MET A 172 -5.77 6.52 5.85
CA MET A 172 -4.61 6.92 5.06
C MET A 172 -4.97 7.05 3.56
N GLN A 173 -5.87 6.21 3.05
CA GLN A 173 -6.33 6.30 1.67
C GLN A 173 -7.21 7.53 1.45
N GLU A 174 -8.12 7.83 2.38
CA GLU A 174 -8.93 9.05 2.30
C GLU A 174 -8.08 10.30 2.40
N LEU A 175 -7.12 10.33 3.31
CA LEU A 175 -6.17 11.43 3.42
C LEU A 175 -5.38 11.61 2.12
N ALA A 176 -4.86 10.53 1.58
CA ALA A 176 -4.11 10.54 0.33
C ALA A 176 -4.97 11.04 -0.83
N LYS A 177 -6.20 10.57 -0.95
CA LYS A 177 -7.16 11.02 -1.97
C LYS A 177 -7.53 12.49 -1.80
N ALA A 178 -7.72 12.95 -0.55
CA ALA A 178 -8.01 14.35 -0.25
C ALA A 178 -6.82 15.27 -0.62
N GLN A 179 -5.60 14.88 -0.28
CA GLN A 179 -4.38 15.61 -0.65
C GLN A 179 -4.20 15.66 -2.18
N TRP A 180 -4.45 14.55 -2.86
CA TRP A 180 -4.40 14.48 -4.32
C TRP A 180 -5.38 15.44 -4.97
N LYS A 181 -6.64 15.45 -4.52
CA LYS A 181 -7.66 16.37 -5.03
C LYS A 181 -7.31 17.83 -4.78
N GLN A 182 -6.71 18.14 -3.63
CA GLN A 182 -6.27 19.50 -3.28
C GLN A 182 -5.14 19.95 -4.21
N MET A 183 -4.13 19.12 -4.45
CA MET A 183 -3.02 19.43 -5.37
C MET A 183 -3.50 19.62 -6.80
N GLN A 184 -4.47 18.84 -7.29
CA GLN A 184 -5.06 19.03 -8.61
C GLN A 184 -5.78 20.37 -8.75
N LYS A 185 -6.46 20.84 -7.71
CA LYS A 185 -7.13 22.16 -7.70
C LYS A 185 -6.13 23.33 -7.73
N GLU A 186 -4.96 23.16 -7.11
CA GLU A 186 -3.90 24.19 -7.09
C GLU A 186 -3.17 24.29 -8.43
N GLN A 187 -3.07 23.20 -9.19
CA GLN A 187 -2.45 23.19 -10.52
C GLN A 187 -3.34 23.78 -11.63
N HIS A 188 -4.64 23.95 -11.37
CA HIS A 188 -5.62 24.48 -12.34
C HIS A 188 -5.99 25.95 -12.06
N LYS A 189 -5.26 26.64 -11.18
CA LYS A 189 -5.29 28.10 -10.96
C LYS A 189 -4.09 28.77 -11.59
#